data_20f912afeb4ca8d5264a67a2419bcae1
#
_entry.id   20f912afeb4ca8d5264a67a2419bcae1
#
_cell.length_a   1.000
_cell.length_b   1.000
_cell.length_c   1.000
_cell.angle_alpha   90.00
_cell.angle_beta   90.00
_cell.angle_gamma   90.00
#
_symmetry.space_group_name_H-M   'P 1'
#
loop_
_entity.id
_entity.type
_entity.pdbx_description
1 polymer ?
#
loop_
_entity_poly.entity_id
_entity_poly.type
_entity_poly.pdbx_seq_one_letter_code
_entity_poly.pdbx_strand_id
1 'polypeptide(L)'
;MSDGNDTGAGKQVIARAAAVLRALENRDCGRSHAQIACDSGLPRTTVQRLVQALEAQQLVCSSADGVRLGPALARLAASAHTDVVSLARPHMEAAARHTRETVNLYVERGENAILVEQCVSEQALRVVFRVGAAMPLYCTAHGKALLAGMTNEAIMTCFTNPFEPRTPQTPSSMAQLLTQVEQVRTSGVAEAVEEHTEGVCGVAAAIRTGTADRYALSLVVPVYRFDRTRDTLRHILLRCVSSIEASIGAK
;
A
#
# COMPACT_ATOMS: atom_id res chain seq x y z
N MET A 1 44.39 15.60 -6.25
CA MET A 1 43.10 16.28 -6.04
C MET A 1 42.28 16.08 -7.33
N SER A 2 41.51 14.98 -7.45
CA SER A 2 40.57 14.75 -8.57
C SER A 2 39.67 13.56 -8.28
N ASP A 3 38.82 13.65 -7.21
CA ASP A 3 37.84 12.61 -6.85
C ASP A 3 36.39 13.15 -6.73
N GLY A 4 36.12 14.39 -7.14
CA GLY A 4 34.82 15.04 -6.94
C GLY A 4 33.81 14.91 -8.08
N ASN A 5 34.20 14.43 -9.28
CA ASN A 5 33.34 14.53 -10.49
C ASN A 5 32.66 13.21 -10.92
N ASP A 6 33.05 12.08 -10.36
CA ASP A 6 32.57 10.75 -10.78
C ASP A 6 31.25 10.35 -10.09
N THR A 7 30.99 10.84 -8.87
CA THR A 7 29.76 10.52 -8.11
C THR A 7 28.50 11.18 -8.71
N GLY A 8 28.61 12.29 -9.40
CA GLY A 8 27.48 12.97 -10.07
C GLY A 8 27.04 12.26 -11.34
N ALA A 9 27.99 11.82 -12.16
CA ALA A 9 27.72 11.12 -13.42
C ALA A 9 27.06 9.76 -13.19
N GLY A 10 27.51 8.98 -12.19
CA GLY A 10 26.94 7.70 -11.82
C GLY A 10 25.48 7.81 -11.34
N LYS A 11 25.19 8.77 -10.44
CA LYS A 11 23.82 9.03 -9.96
C LYS A 11 22.88 9.39 -11.10
N GLN A 12 23.33 10.18 -12.07
CA GLN A 12 22.54 10.59 -13.22
C GLN A 12 22.25 9.40 -14.19
N VAL A 13 23.18 8.48 -14.36
CA VAL A 13 22.98 7.28 -15.19
C VAL A 13 21.93 6.38 -14.56
N ILE A 14 22.01 6.12 -13.24
CA ILE A 14 21.01 5.29 -12.53
C ILE A 14 19.61 5.92 -12.59
N ALA A 15 19.50 7.24 -12.36
CA ALA A 15 18.22 7.94 -12.43
C ALA A 15 17.58 7.84 -13.84
N ARG A 16 18.38 7.97 -14.89
CA ARG A 16 17.93 7.83 -16.28
C ARG A 16 17.53 6.39 -16.61
N ALA A 17 18.29 5.38 -16.16
CA ALA A 17 17.93 3.97 -16.32
C ALA A 17 16.61 3.65 -15.61
N ALA A 18 16.41 4.12 -14.40
CA ALA A 18 15.14 4.00 -13.68
C ALA A 18 13.98 4.69 -14.40
N ALA A 19 14.21 5.83 -15.07
CA ALA A 19 13.18 6.50 -15.86
C ALA A 19 12.76 5.68 -17.08
N VAL A 20 13.70 4.99 -17.75
CA VAL A 20 13.41 4.06 -18.84
C VAL A 20 12.59 2.88 -18.35
N LEU A 21 12.95 2.26 -17.23
CA LEU A 21 12.21 1.13 -16.64
C LEU A 21 10.78 1.54 -16.27
N ARG A 22 10.59 2.71 -15.63
CA ARG A 22 9.25 3.24 -15.29
C ARG A 22 8.37 3.50 -16.52
N ALA A 23 8.96 3.92 -17.65
CA ALA A 23 8.21 4.11 -18.90
C ALA A 23 7.64 2.79 -19.47
N LEU A 24 8.13 1.64 -19.00
CA LEU A 24 7.69 0.29 -19.37
C LEU A 24 6.75 -0.36 -18.34
N GLU A 25 6.50 0.28 -17.19
CA GLU A 25 5.60 -0.25 -16.16
C GLU A 25 4.14 -0.30 -16.65
N ASN A 26 3.40 -1.34 -16.23
CA ASN A 26 1.97 -1.52 -16.51
C ASN A 26 1.59 -1.43 -18.01
N ARG A 27 2.45 -1.99 -18.88
CA ARG A 27 2.24 -2.02 -20.33
C ARG A 27 2.09 -3.44 -20.84
N ASP A 28 0.94 -3.75 -21.42
CA ASP A 28 0.67 -5.07 -22.03
C ASP A 28 1.41 -5.27 -23.35
N CYS A 29 1.75 -4.17 -24.05
CA CYS A 29 2.46 -4.18 -25.32
C CYS A 29 3.86 -3.59 -25.18
N GLY A 30 4.80 -4.06 -26.05
CA GLY A 30 6.14 -3.47 -26.14
C GLY A 30 6.12 -2.01 -26.56
N ARG A 31 7.11 -1.23 -26.13
CA ARG A 31 7.24 0.19 -26.44
C ARG A 31 8.40 0.46 -27.38
N SER A 32 8.19 1.29 -28.39
CA SER A 32 9.26 1.78 -29.25
C SER A 32 10.19 2.75 -28.48
N HIS A 33 11.43 2.88 -28.92
CA HIS A 33 12.37 3.86 -28.34
C HIS A 33 11.82 5.31 -28.37
N ALA A 34 10.99 5.65 -29.37
CA ALA A 34 10.37 6.97 -29.46
C ALA A 34 9.32 7.19 -28.35
N GLN A 35 8.50 6.18 -28.07
CA GLN A 35 7.52 6.21 -26.99
C GLN A 35 8.19 6.28 -25.62
N ILE A 36 9.25 5.47 -25.40
CA ILE A 36 10.03 5.50 -24.16
C ILE A 36 10.68 6.89 -23.99
N ALA A 37 11.20 7.50 -25.04
CA ALA A 37 11.80 8.83 -25.00
C ALA A 37 10.77 9.89 -24.58
N CYS A 38 9.56 9.83 -25.14
CA CYS A 38 8.45 10.71 -24.77
C CYS A 38 8.06 10.53 -23.29
N ASP A 39 7.85 9.29 -22.84
CA ASP A 39 7.38 8.97 -21.50
C ASP A 39 8.44 9.26 -20.41
N SER A 40 9.73 9.06 -20.74
CA SER A 40 10.86 9.29 -19.82
C SER A 40 11.43 10.71 -19.83
N GLY A 41 11.06 11.53 -20.81
CA GLY A 41 11.64 12.87 -21.02
C GLY A 41 13.11 12.86 -21.46
N LEU A 42 13.62 11.70 -21.94
CA LEU A 42 15.02 11.55 -22.34
C LEU A 42 15.19 11.61 -23.85
N PRO A 43 16.34 12.13 -24.37
CA PRO A 43 16.66 12.05 -25.79
C PRO A 43 16.66 10.61 -26.32
N ARG A 44 16.15 10.39 -27.53
CA ARG A 44 16.03 9.05 -28.15
C ARG A 44 17.36 8.29 -28.20
N THR A 45 18.47 9.00 -28.47
CA THR A 45 19.82 8.41 -28.49
C THR A 45 20.24 7.92 -27.09
N THR A 46 19.87 8.66 -26.03
CA THR A 46 20.10 8.25 -24.63
C THR A 46 19.27 7.02 -24.29
N VAL A 47 17.99 6.98 -24.67
CA VAL A 47 17.11 5.82 -24.47
C VAL A 47 17.69 4.59 -25.17
N GLN A 48 18.12 4.69 -26.42
CA GLN A 48 18.71 3.57 -27.17
C GLN A 48 19.93 2.98 -26.46
N ARG A 49 20.86 3.82 -26.00
CA ARG A 49 22.04 3.37 -25.25
C ARG A 49 21.67 2.72 -23.91
N LEU A 50 20.70 3.29 -23.18
CA LEU A 50 20.22 2.73 -21.92
C LEU A 50 19.50 1.40 -22.12
N VAL A 51 18.64 1.29 -23.12
CA VAL A 51 17.95 0.03 -23.47
C VAL A 51 18.98 -1.06 -23.77
N GLN A 52 20.00 -0.80 -24.57
CA GLN A 52 21.07 -1.77 -24.85
C GLN A 52 21.81 -2.21 -23.57
N ALA A 53 22.14 -1.24 -22.69
CA ALA A 53 22.82 -1.55 -21.43
C ALA A 53 21.92 -2.35 -20.47
N LEU A 54 20.63 -2.03 -20.37
CA LEU A 54 19.64 -2.75 -19.56
C LEU A 54 19.35 -4.14 -20.13
N GLU A 55 19.34 -4.29 -21.46
CA GLU A 55 19.12 -5.57 -22.13
C GLU A 55 20.31 -6.54 -21.91
N ALA A 56 21.53 -6.03 -21.92
CA ALA A 56 22.71 -6.81 -21.56
C ALA A 56 22.64 -7.37 -20.11
N GLN A 57 21.88 -6.71 -19.23
CA GLN A 57 21.62 -7.17 -17.86
C GLN A 57 20.27 -7.91 -17.72
N GLN A 58 19.59 -8.20 -18.82
CA GLN A 58 18.26 -8.85 -18.83
C GLN A 58 17.17 -8.07 -18.05
N LEU A 59 17.38 -6.78 -17.79
CA LEU A 59 16.42 -5.90 -17.12
C LEU A 59 15.30 -5.43 -18.08
N VAL A 60 15.58 -5.44 -19.38
CA VAL A 60 14.61 -5.28 -20.46
C VAL A 60 14.85 -6.32 -21.54
N CYS A 61 13.88 -6.55 -22.40
CA CYS A 61 14.01 -7.37 -23.60
C CYS A 61 13.38 -6.65 -24.79
N SER A 62 14.05 -6.71 -25.94
CA SER A 62 13.57 -6.16 -27.21
C SER A 62 12.99 -7.27 -28.08
N SER A 63 11.85 -7.02 -28.70
CA SER A 63 11.18 -7.90 -29.65
C SER A 63 10.67 -7.11 -30.84
N ALA A 64 10.06 -7.80 -31.83
CA ALA A 64 9.41 -7.13 -32.95
C ALA A 64 8.32 -6.14 -32.53
N ASP A 65 7.66 -6.40 -31.39
CA ASP A 65 6.60 -5.57 -30.81
C ASP A 65 7.14 -4.38 -29.98
N GLY A 66 8.47 -4.29 -29.79
CA GLY A 66 9.11 -3.24 -28.99
C GLY A 66 9.84 -3.75 -27.74
N VAL A 67 10.23 -2.81 -26.89
CA VAL A 67 10.94 -3.05 -25.62
C VAL A 67 9.95 -3.32 -24.49
N ARG A 68 10.23 -4.33 -23.68
CA ARG A 68 9.46 -4.74 -22.48
C ARG A 68 10.39 -4.93 -21.29
N LEU A 69 9.82 -4.99 -20.07
CA LEU A 69 10.54 -5.39 -18.87
C LEU A 69 11.07 -6.82 -19.02
N GLY A 70 12.30 -7.05 -18.61
CA GLY A 70 13.02 -8.30 -18.80
C GLY A 70 12.94 -9.25 -17.59
N PRO A 71 13.32 -10.54 -17.76
CA PRO A 71 13.16 -11.57 -16.74
C PRO A 71 14.04 -11.38 -15.50
N ALA A 72 15.12 -10.59 -15.59
CA ALA A 72 15.96 -10.29 -14.42
C ALA A 72 15.17 -9.54 -13.34
N LEU A 73 14.20 -8.70 -13.71
CA LEU A 73 13.38 -7.97 -12.75
C LEU A 73 12.50 -8.91 -11.93
N ALA A 74 11.93 -9.96 -12.54
CA ALA A 74 11.16 -10.96 -11.79
C ALA A 74 12.05 -11.73 -10.79
N ARG A 75 13.30 -12.08 -11.17
CA ARG A 75 14.25 -12.73 -10.26
C ARG A 75 14.68 -11.81 -9.12
N LEU A 76 14.94 -10.55 -9.41
CA LEU A 76 15.30 -9.54 -8.40
C LEU A 76 14.14 -9.28 -7.45
N ALA A 77 12.91 -9.17 -7.97
CA ALA A 77 11.71 -9.01 -7.15
C ALA A 77 11.47 -10.22 -6.25
N ALA A 78 11.69 -11.44 -6.73
CA ALA A 78 11.56 -12.66 -5.92
C ALA A 78 12.60 -12.74 -4.78
N SER A 79 13.78 -12.12 -4.97
CA SER A 79 14.83 -12.03 -3.95
C SER A 79 14.76 -10.76 -3.09
N ALA A 80 14.07 -9.74 -3.57
CA ALA A 80 13.83 -8.50 -2.81
C ALA A 80 12.65 -8.71 -1.87
N HIS A 81 12.92 -9.18 -0.66
CA HIS A 81 11.94 -9.09 0.42
C HIS A 81 11.77 -7.60 0.76
N THR A 82 10.78 -6.96 0.17
CA THR A 82 10.33 -5.66 0.67
C THR A 82 9.65 -5.93 2.01
N ASP A 83 10.43 -5.82 3.09
CA ASP A 83 9.88 -5.93 4.43
C ASP A 83 9.06 -4.66 4.73
N VAL A 84 7.82 -4.68 4.27
CA VAL A 84 6.85 -3.59 4.48
C VAL A 84 6.73 -3.28 5.98
N VAL A 85 6.87 -4.26 6.85
CA VAL A 85 6.77 -4.09 8.31
C VAL A 85 7.92 -3.22 8.81
N SER A 86 9.18 -3.56 8.47
CA SER A 86 10.34 -2.78 8.89
C SER A 86 10.33 -1.35 8.33
N LEU A 87 9.89 -1.17 7.08
CA LEU A 87 9.77 0.16 6.47
C LEU A 87 8.63 0.99 7.06
N ALA A 88 7.52 0.36 7.43
CA ALA A 88 6.36 1.04 8.02
C ALA A 88 6.60 1.44 9.49
N ARG A 89 7.33 0.64 10.26
CA ARG A 89 7.48 0.78 11.71
C ARG A 89 7.88 2.19 12.18
N PRO A 90 8.91 2.88 11.63
CA PRO A 90 9.29 4.22 12.07
C PRO A 90 8.15 5.25 11.90
N HIS A 91 7.37 5.12 10.81
CA HIS A 91 6.24 6.00 10.52
C HIS A 91 5.04 5.71 11.44
N MET A 92 4.80 4.42 11.75
CA MET A 92 3.78 4.00 12.71
C MET A 92 4.09 4.53 14.11
N GLU A 93 5.34 4.43 14.57
CA GLU A 93 5.78 4.97 15.86
C GLU A 93 5.60 6.50 15.93
N ALA A 94 5.92 7.22 14.85
CA ALA A 94 5.68 8.66 14.77
C ALA A 94 4.18 9.00 14.85
N ALA A 95 3.32 8.25 14.14
CA ALA A 95 1.88 8.42 14.18
C ALA A 95 1.31 8.09 15.58
N ALA A 96 1.78 7.01 16.22
CA ALA A 96 1.36 6.62 17.57
C ALA A 96 1.72 7.69 18.62
N ARG A 97 2.94 8.24 18.57
CA ARG A 97 3.36 9.36 19.43
C ARG A 97 2.50 10.60 19.24
N HIS A 98 2.18 10.94 17.99
CA HIS A 98 1.42 12.15 17.68
C HIS A 98 -0.05 12.04 18.07
N THR A 99 -0.69 10.91 17.78
CA THR A 99 -2.09 10.66 18.12
C THR A 99 -2.30 10.20 19.55
N ARG A 100 -1.28 9.60 20.16
CA ARG A 100 -1.33 8.86 21.41
C ARG A 100 -2.32 7.67 21.36
N GLU A 101 -2.62 7.17 20.14
CA GLU A 101 -3.49 6.00 19.94
C GLU A 101 -2.70 4.84 19.34
N THR A 102 -3.27 3.64 19.41
CA THR A 102 -2.65 2.43 18.87
C THR A 102 -2.70 2.44 17.33
N VAL A 103 -1.56 2.18 16.71
CA VAL A 103 -1.39 2.08 15.25
C VAL A 103 -1.09 0.63 14.88
N ASN A 104 -1.83 0.10 13.95
CA ASN A 104 -1.77 -1.30 13.52
C ASN A 104 -1.50 -1.41 12.02
N LEU A 105 -0.67 -2.36 11.62
CA LEU A 105 -0.45 -2.75 10.23
C LEU A 105 -1.03 -4.15 10.01
N TYR A 106 -1.84 -4.28 8.97
CA TYR A 106 -2.50 -5.51 8.58
C TYR A 106 -2.11 -5.93 7.17
N VAL A 107 -2.07 -7.25 6.93
CA VAL A 107 -1.96 -7.86 5.60
C VAL A 107 -3.19 -8.70 5.32
N GLU A 108 -3.70 -8.63 4.09
CA GLU A 108 -4.87 -9.41 3.66
C GLU A 108 -4.52 -10.90 3.51
N ARG A 109 -5.42 -11.77 4.00
CA ARG A 109 -5.37 -13.23 3.81
C ARG A 109 -6.80 -13.78 3.71
N GLY A 110 -7.27 -13.94 2.45
CA GLY A 110 -8.66 -14.41 2.19
C GLY A 110 -9.72 -13.45 2.74
N GLU A 111 -10.66 -13.94 3.52
CA GLU A 111 -11.74 -13.15 4.14
C GLU A 111 -11.28 -12.36 5.38
N ASN A 112 -10.00 -12.46 5.74
CA ASN A 112 -9.44 -11.84 6.94
C ASN A 112 -8.23 -10.95 6.64
N ALA A 113 -7.96 -10.03 7.55
CA ALA A 113 -6.70 -9.33 7.66
C ALA A 113 -5.94 -9.82 8.89
N ILE A 114 -4.64 -10.09 8.74
CA ILE A 114 -3.76 -10.51 9.82
C ILE A 114 -3.01 -9.29 10.35
N LEU A 115 -3.05 -9.07 11.66
CA LEU A 115 -2.24 -8.05 12.32
C LEU A 115 -0.77 -8.47 12.30
N VAL A 116 0.07 -7.74 11.57
CA VAL A 116 1.50 -8.08 11.42
C VAL A 116 2.42 -7.19 12.24
N GLU A 117 2.00 -5.96 12.57
CA GLU A 117 2.78 -5.04 13.40
C GLU A 117 1.86 -4.10 14.18
N GLN A 118 2.28 -3.72 15.39
CA GLN A 118 1.51 -2.84 16.26
C GLN A 118 2.41 -1.88 17.05
N CYS A 119 2.06 -0.60 17.03
CA CYS A 119 2.59 0.41 17.95
C CYS A 119 1.51 0.75 18.97
N VAL A 120 1.64 0.21 20.17
CA VAL A 120 0.62 0.32 21.23
C VAL A 120 0.62 1.71 21.85
N SER A 121 -0.57 2.26 22.07
CA SER A 121 -0.77 3.51 22.83
C SER A 121 -0.26 3.40 24.27
N GLU A 122 0.29 4.48 24.79
CA GLU A 122 0.72 4.58 26.19
C GLU A 122 -0.42 5.00 27.15
N GLN A 123 -1.62 5.29 26.63
CA GLN A 123 -2.75 5.68 27.45
C GLN A 123 -3.23 4.51 28.33
N ALA A 124 -3.75 4.83 29.54
CA ALA A 124 -4.27 3.82 30.45
C ALA A 124 -5.42 3.02 29.81
N LEU A 125 -6.39 3.72 29.22
CA LEU A 125 -7.43 3.08 28.39
C LEU A 125 -7.03 3.14 26.93
N ARG A 126 -6.72 1.98 26.37
CA ARG A 126 -6.25 1.82 24.98
C ARG A 126 -6.79 0.54 24.37
N VAL A 127 -6.87 0.48 23.05
CA VAL A 127 -7.22 -0.73 22.31
C VAL A 127 -5.94 -1.48 21.93
N VAL A 128 -5.87 -2.76 22.23
CA VAL A 128 -4.73 -3.64 21.90
C VAL A 128 -5.26 -4.94 21.35
N PHE A 129 -4.72 -5.37 20.23
CA PHE A 129 -4.96 -6.68 19.64
C PHE A 129 -3.66 -7.50 19.67
N ARG A 130 -3.77 -8.81 19.59
CA ARG A 130 -2.61 -9.68 19.54
C ARG A 130 -2.03 -9.69 18.11
N VAL A 131 -0.74 -9.44 17.94
CA VAL A 131 -0.05 -9.65 16.65
C VAL A 131 -0.22 -11.10 16.23
N GLY A 132 -0.56 -11.31 14.95
CA GLY A 132 -0.98 -12.60 14.40
C GLY A 132 -2.49 -12.85 14.46
N ALA A 133 -3.29 -12.01 15.12
CA ALA A 133 -4.74 -12.17 15.12
C ALA A 133 -5.32 -11.94 13.72
N ALA A 134 -6.25 -12.83 13.33
CA ALA A 134 -7.05 -12.70 12.11
C ALA A 134 -8.33 -11.94 12.43
N MET A 135 -8.62 -10.90 11.66
CA MET A 135 -9.80 -10.06 11.83
C MET A 135 -10.60 -10.00 10.52
N PRO A 136 -11.94 -10.14 10.54
CA PRO A 136 -12.75 -10.17 9.35
C PRO A 136 -12.70 -8.84 8.60
N LEU A 137 -12.71 -8.92 7.25
CA LEU A 137 -12.65 -7.72 6.40
C LEU A 137 -13.96 -6.92 6.43
N TYR A 138 -15.12 -7.56 6.57
CA TYR A 138 -16.43 -6.92 6.40
C TYR A 138 -16.81 -5.92 7.50
N CYS A 139 -16.28 -6.07 8.73
CA CYS A 139 -16.68 -5.27 9.90
C CYS A 139 -15.52 -4.53 10.57
N THR A 140 -14.42 -4.31 9.86
CA THR A 140 -13.25 -3.60 10.38
C THR A 140 -12.83 -2.47 9.44
N ALA A 141 -12.28 -1.38 9.98
CA ALA A 141 -11.82 -0.27 9.17
C ALA A 141 -10.72 -0.72 8.18
N HIS A 142 -9.70 -1.45 8.67
CA HIS A 142 -8.63 -1.98 7.82
C HIS A 142 -9.15 -2.97 6.76
N GLY A 143 -10.15 -3.78 7.11
CA GLY A 143 -10.79 -4.68 6.15
C GLY A 143 -11.49 -3.93 5.03
N LYS A 144 -12.31 -2.94 5.34
CA LYS A 144 -12.98 -2.09 4.34
C LYS A 144 -11.98 -1.30 3.48
N ALA A 145 -10.87 -0.84 4.07
CA ALA A 145 -9.79 -0.21 3.32
C ALA A 145 -9.13 -1.16 2.30
N LEU A 146 -8.90 -2.43 2.67
CA LEU A 146 -8.39 -3.46 1.77
C LEU A 146 -9.39 -3.81 0.67
N LEU A 147 -10.67 -3.97 1.01
CA LEU A 147 -11.74 -4.25 0.05
C LEU A 147 -11.94 -3.14 -0.97
N ALA A 148 -11.67 -1.88 -0.61
CA ALA A 148 -11.78 -0.74 -1.53
C ALA A 148 -10.87 -0.86 -2.76
N GLY A 149 -9.77 -1.59 -2.66
CA GLY A 149 -8.86 -1.90 -3.78
C GLY A 149 -9.31 -3.08 -4.66
N MET A 150 -10.45 -3.72 -4.37
CA MET A 150 -11.00 -4.84 -5.13
C MET A 150 -12.18 -4.39 -6.00
N THR A 151 -12.53 -5.17 -7.05
CA THR A 151 -13.81 -4.98 -7.76
C THR A 151 -14.96 -5.52 -6.92
N ASN A 152 -16.20 -5.07 -7.19
CA ASN A 152 -17.37 -5.56 -6.47
C ASN A 152 -17.59 -7.07 -6.66
N GLU A 153 -17.29 -7.58 -7.86
CA GLU A 153 -17.36 -9.02 -8.18
C GLU A 153 -16.37 -9.82 -7.33
N ALA A 154 -15.13 -9.31 -7.19
CA ALA A 154 -14.12 -9.95 -6.37
C ALA A 154 -14.51 -9.92 -4.88
N ILE A 155 -15.11 -8.82 -4.39
CA ILE A 155 -15.62 -8.74 -3.02
C ILE A 155 -16.75 -9.77 -2.80
N MET A 156 -17.71 -9.86 -3.71
CA MET A 156 -18.82 -10.84 -3.61
C MET A 156 -18.31 -12.28 -3.63
N THR A 157 -17.23 -12.55 -4.37
CA THR A 157 -16.61 -13.89 -4.43
C THR A 157 -15.77 -14.20 -3.17
N CYS A 158 -15.23 -13.17 -2.52
CA CYS A 158 -14.42 -13.32 -1.31
C CYS A 158 -15.24 -13.91 -0.14
N PHE A 159 -16.51 -13.53 -0.02
CA PHE A 159 -17.36 -13.96 1.09
C PHE A 159 -18.35 -15.03 0.65
N THR A 160 -18.14 -16.26 1.10
CA THR A 160 -19.00 -17.42 0.78
C THR A 160 -20.13 -17.62 1.79
N ASN A 161 -19.98 -17.08 3.00
CA ASN A 161 -20.94 -17.22 4.10
C ASN A 161 -21.59 -15.87 4.46
N PRO A 162 -22.79 -15.88 5.07
CA PRO A 162 -23.36 -14.68 5.68
C PRO A 162 -22.44 -14.08 6.73
N PHE A 163 -22.48 -12.75 6.86
CA PHE A 163 -21.70 -12.05 7.87
C PHE A 163 -22.16 -12.43 9.29
N GLU A 164 -21.21 -12.81 10.15
CA GLU A 164 -21.48 -13.05 11.56
C GLU A 164 -21.76 -11.69 12.25
N PRO A 165 -22.93 -11.50 12.89
CA PRO A 165 -23.20 -10.30 13.64
C PRO A 165 -22.37 -10.27 14.93
N ARG A 166 -21.43 -9.34 15.03
CA ARG A 166 -20.53 -9.19 16.20
C ARG A 166 -21.03 -8.14 17.18
N THR A 167 -21.66 -7.12 16.64
CA THR A 167 -22.28 -6.02 17.38
C THR A 167 -23.55 -5.59 16.64
N PRO A 168 -24.41 -4.75 17.25
CA PRO A 168 -25.55 -4.16 16.55
C PRO A 168 -25.17 -3.29 15.33
N GLN A 169 -23.91 -2.82 15.24
CA GLN A 169 -23.39 -1.98 14.15
C GLN A 169 -22.70 -2.78 13.05
N THR A 170 -22.53 -4.09 13.22
CA THR A 170 -21.94 -4.95 12.17
C THR A 170 -22.77 -4.87 10.88
N PRO A 171 -22.14 -4.64 9.70
CA PRO A 171 -22.85 -4.72 8.42
C PRO A 171 -23.61 -6.04 8.28
N SER A 172 -24.91 -5.95 8.03
CA SER A 172 -25.81 -7.12 8.00
C SER A 172 -25.97 -7.74 6.60
N SER A 173 -25.44 -7.07 5.56
CA SER A 173 -25.58 -7.52 4.18
C SER A 173 -24.43 -7.08 3.30
N MET A 174 -24.22 -7.82 2.19
CA MET A 174 -23.26 -7.45 1.15
C MET A 174 -23.56 -6.06 0.56
N ALA A 175 -24.82 -5.71 0.36
CA ALA A 175 -25.20 -4.40 -0.16
C ALA A 175 -24.76 -3.26 0.77
N GLN A 176 -24.91 -3.43 2.08
CA GLN A 176 -24.45 -2.46 3.06
C GLN A 176 -22.90 -2.34 3.05
N LEU A 177 -22.21 -3.48 3.00
CA LEU A 177 -20.73 -3.49 2.89
C LEU A 177 -20.26 -2.76 1.62
N LEU A 178 -20.83 -3.06 0.45
CA LEU A 178 -20.46 -2.43 -0.80
C LEU A 178 -20.71 -0.92 -0.79
N THR A 179 -21.80 -0.47 -0.16
CA THR A 179 -22.04 0.97 0.04
C THR A 179 -20.95 1.64 0.87
N GLN A 180 -20.52 1.01 1.97
CA GLN A 180 -19.42 1.52 2.79
C GLN A 180 -18.09 1.50 2.04
N VAL A 181 -17.80 0.43 1.29
CA VAL A 181 -16.58 0.32 0.46
C VAL A 181 -16.53 1.43 -0.60
N GLU A 182 -17.67 1.80 -1.22
CA GLU A 182 -17.71 2.89 -2.20
C GLU A 182 -17.38 4.25 -1.56
N GLN A 183 -17.83 4.47 -0.33
CA GLN A 183 -17.45 5.66 0.44
C GLN A 183 -15.93 5.70 0.69
N VAL A 184 -15.32 4.54 0.96
CA VAL A 184 -13.85 4.43 1.13
C VAL A 184 -13.12 4.74 -0.17
N ARG A 185 -13.58 4.24 -1.32
CA ARG A 185 -12.99 4.53 -2.63
C ARG A 185 -12.97 6.03 -2.93
N THR A 186 -14.05 6.73 -2.54
CA THR A 186 -14.18 8.18 -2.73
C THR A 186 -13.30 8.98 -1.77
N SER A 187 -13.27 8.59 -0.49
CA SER A 187 -12.59 9.35 0.58
C SER A 187 -11.14 8.96 0.81
N GLY A 188 -10.72 7.76 0.38
CA GLY A 188 -9.42 7.15 0.70
C GLY A 188 -9.29 6.64 2.14
N VAL A 189 -10.30 6.82 2.99
CA VAL A 189 -10.29 6.43 4.40
C VAL A 189 -11.52 5.61 4.76
N ALA A 190 -11.29 4.45 5.34
CA ALA A 190 -12.33 3.62 5.93
C ALA A 190 -12.49 3.96 7.42
N GLU A 191 -13.73 3.86 7.90
CA GLU A 191 -14.07 3.97 9.32
C GLU A 191 -14.89 2.76 9.76
N ALA A 192 -14.68 2.34 11.00
CA ALA A 192 -15.53 1.38 11.66
C ALA A 192 -15.84 1.90 13.07
N VAL A 193 -17.12 2.07 13.35
CA VAL A 193 -17.60 2.57 14.65
C VAL A 193 -18.32 1.41 15.31
N GLU A 194 -17.66 0.78 16.27
CA GLU A 194 -18.19 -0.36 17.04
C GLU A 194 -18.69 -1.55 16.19
N GLU A 195 -18.24 -1.69 14.93
CA GLU A 195 -18.74 -2.73 14.02
C GLU A 195 -18.19 -4.13 14.33
N HIS A 196 -16.96 -4.23 14.85
CA HIS A 196 -16.31 -5.49 15.21
C HIS A 196 -16.38 -5.76 16.71
N THR A 197 -16.19 -4.73 17.52
CA THR A 197 -16.14 -4.81 19.00
C THR A 197 -16.77 -3.57 19.59
N GLU A 198 -17.72 -3.74 20.50
CA GLU A 198 -18.32 -2.63 21.24
C GLU A 198 -17.25 -1.81 21.97
N GLY A 199 -17.41 -0.49 22.00
CA GLY A 199 -16.46 0.43 22.61
C GLY A 199 -15.22 0.72 21.76
N VAL A 200 -15.04 0.11 20.59
CA VAL A 200 -13.87 0.24 19.72
C VAL A 200 -14.24 0.88 18.39
N CYS A 201 -13.51 1.95 18.05
CA CYS A 201 -13.57 2.60 16.74
C CYS A 201 -12.22 2.58 16.06
N GLY A 202 -12.22 2.74 14.74
CA GLY A 202 -10.98 2.82 13.98
C GLY A 202 -11.15 3.57 12.67
N VAL A 203 -10.05 4.17 12.23
CA VAL A 203 -9.86 4.69 10.89
C VAL A 203 -8.74 3.91 10.20
N ALA A 204 -8.86 3.64 8.91
CA ALA A 204 -7.84 2.90 8.16
C ALA A 204 -7.73 3.36 6.71
N ALA A 205 -6.56 3.13 6.12
CA ALA A 205 -6.34 3.32 4.69
C ALA A 205 -5.44 2.21 4.15
N ALA A 206 -5.64 1.82 2.90
CA ALA A 206 -4.79 0.87 2.22
C ALA A 206 -3.44 1.49 1.89
N ILE A 207 -2.38 0.67 1.90
CA ILE A 207 -1.02 1.06 1.51
C ILE A 207 -0.73 0.44 0.15
N ARG A 208 -0.33 1.26 -0.81
CA ARG A 208 0.17 0.79 -2.11
C ARG A 208 1.61 0.33 -1.95
N THR A 209 1.86 -0.94 -2.13
CA THR A 209 3.20 -1.51 -1.94
C THR A 209 3.88 -1.88 -3.25
N GLY A 210 3.12 -1.95 -4.36
CA GLY A 210 3.61 -2.50 -5.62
C GLY A 210 3.89 -4.01 -5.58
N THR A 211 3.54 -4.69 -4.48
CA THR A 211 3.66 -6.14 -4.28
C THR A 211 2.31 -6.84 -4.43
N ALA A 212 2.33 -8.18 -4.53
CA ALA A 212 1.11 -8.98 -4.57
C ALA A 212 0.32 -8.93 -3.25
N ASP A 213 1.00 -8.72 -2.13
CA ASP A 213 0.37 -8.59 -0.81
C ASP A 213 -0.26 -7.21 -0.64
N ARG A 214 -1.49 -7.18 -0.14
CA ARG A 214 -2.23 -5.95 0.18
C ARG A 214 -2.16 -5.64 1.66
N TYR A 215 -1.78 -4.42 1.98
CA TYR A 215 -1.61 -3.94 3.34
C TYR A 215 -2.55 -2.78 3.66
N ALA A 216 -2.94 -2.67 4.91
CA ALA A 216 -3.67 -1.51 5.43
C ALA A 216 -3.10 -1.05 6.77
N LEU A 217 -3.02 0.27 6.93
CA LEU A 217 -2.69 0.92 8.20
C LEU A 217 -3.99 1.32 8.89
N SER A 218 -4.07 1.12 10.20
CA SER A 218 -5.24 1.50 11.00
C SER A 218 -4.81 2.17 12.31
N LEU A 219 -5.54 3.21 12.70
CA LEU A 219 -5.51 3.79 14.04
C LEU A 219 -6.79 3.38 14.76
N VAL A 220 -6.64 2.79 15.94
CA VAL A 220 -7.74 2.29 16.75
C VAL A 220 -7.83 3.05 18.06
N VAL A 221 -9.06 3.36 18.47
CA VAL A 221 -9.35 4.26 19.56
C VAL A 221 -10.62 3.82 20.30
N PRO A 222 -10.70 3.95 21.63
CA PRO A 222 -11.96 3.78 22.35
C PRO A 222 -13.03 4.78 21.90
N VAL A 223 -14.28 4.32 21.79
CA VAL A 223 -15.41 5.08 21.22
C VAL A 223 -15.58 6.47 21.84
N TYR A 224 -15.39 6.60 23.15
CA TYR A 224 -15.59 7.88 23.86
C TYR A 224 -14.63 9.01 23.45
N ARG A 225 -13.52 8.66 22.74
CA ARG A 225 -12.58 9.64 22.19
C ARG A 225 -12.78 9.87 20.71
N PHE A 226 -13.47 8.97 20.01
CA PHE A 226 -13.48 8.92 18.55
C PHE A 226 -13.96 10.23 17.93
N ASP A 227 -15.14 10.72 18.30
CA ASP A 227 -15.73 11.90 17.65
C ASP A 227 -14.84 13.14 17.71
N ARG A 228 -14.20 13.38 18.85
CA ARG A 228 -13.33 14.54 19.03
C ARG A 228 -11.96 14.41 18.35
N THR A 229 -11.52 13.20 18.01
CA THR A 229 -10.20 12.93 17.42
C THR A 229 -10.28 12.51 15.95
N ARG A 230 -11.46 12.20 15.43
CA ARG A 230 -11.73 11.61 14.12
C ARG A 230 -10.96 12.30 12.99
N ASP A 231 -11.10 13.61 12.84
CA ASP A 231 -10.47 14.36 11.75
C ASP A 231 -8.95 14.37 11.87
N THR A 232 -8.44 14.50 13.10
CA THR A 232 -7.00 14.43 13.38
C THR A 232 -6.45 13.04 13.02
N LEU A 233 -7.16 11.97 13.41
CA LEU A 233 -6.76 10.60 13.09
C LEU A 233 -6.73 10.36 11.58
N ARG A 234 -7.74 10.82 10.85
CA ARG A 234 -7.80 10.72 9.37
C ARG A 234 -6.60 11.43 8.72
N HIS A 235 -6.32 12.65 9.14
CA HIS A 235 -5.21 13.43 8.58
C HIS A 235 -3.86 12.76 8.84
N ILE A 236 -3.60 12.31 10.08
CA ILE A 236 -2.34 11.66 10.45
C ILE A 236 -2.20 10.30 9.76
N LEU A 237 -3.30 9.52 9.65
CA LEU A 237 -3.34 8.26 8.92
C LEU A 237 -2.84 8.44 7.47
N LEU A 238 -3.45 9.36 6.72
CA LEU A 238 -3.10 9.59 5.33
C LEU A 238 -1.64 10.07 5.15
N ARG A 239 -1.16 10.93 6.03
CA ARG A 239 0.25 11.34 6.05
C ARG A 239 1.19 10.16 6.32
N CYS A 240 0.84 9.32 7.29
CA CYS A 240 1.62 8.12 7.63
C CYS A 240 1.67 7.14 6.45
N VAL A 241 0.52 6.85 5.82
CA VAL A 241 0.45 6.00 4.62
C VAL A 241 1.31 6.56 3.50
N SER A 242 1.20 7.85 3.19
CA SER A 242 2.02 8.49 2.15
C SER A 242 3.52 8.40 2.44
N SER A 243 3.93 8.53 3.71
CA SER A 243 5.34 8.37 4.11
C SER A 243 5.83 6.93 3.97
N ILE A 244 5.00 5.94 4.31
CA ILE A 244 5.30 4.51 4.13
C ILE A 244 5.44 4.19 2.63
N GLU A 245 4.47 4.63 1.80
CA GLU A 245 4.51 4.44 0.35
C GLU A 245 5.78 5.04 -0.29
N ALA A 246 6.18 6.23 0.16
CA ALA A 246 7.42 6.86 -0.28
C ALA A 246 8.68 6.05 0.11
N SER A 247 8.69 5.45 1.31
CA SER A 247 9.80 4.61 1.78
C SER A 247 9.88 3.27 1.03
N ILE A 248 8.74 2.73 0.60
CA ILE A 248 8.64 1.51 -0.22
C ILE A 248 9.03 1.80 -1.69
N GLY A 249 8.96 3.07 -2.11
CA GLY A 249 9.15 3.47 -3.51
C GLY A 249 7.91 3.28 -4.38
N ALA A 250 6.75 3.05 -3.78
CA ALA A 250 5.46 3.03 -4.48
C ALA A 250 5.04 4.48 -4.79
N LYS A 251 4.94 4.79 -6.07
CA LYS A 251 4.38 6.06 -6.58
C LYS A 251 3.10 5.81 -7.32
#